data_8b4ab59fa1d7c2a727a7826fa515b27a
#
_entry.id   8b4ab59fa1d7c2a727a7826fa515b27a
#
_cell.length_a   1.000
_cell.length_b   1.000
_cell.length_c   1.000
_cell.angle_alpha   90.00
_cell.angle_beta   90.00
_cell.angle_gamma   90.00
#
_symmetry.space_group_name_H-M   'P 1'
#
loop_
_entity.id
_entity.type
_entity.pdbx_description
1 polymer ?
#
loop_
_entity_poly.entity_id
_entity_poly.type
_entity_poly.pdbx_seq_one_letter_code
_entity_poly.pdbx_strand_id
1 'polypeptide(L)'
;QYEILSVQGRGSMVMRKMTALLTFVLIICLLPAAAFAKTFKEGDKDWKIMVTQQKLKTLGYATDRTDGKFSKATADSLKNFQKKHKLKANGRLDDKTYKKVTWEAFKKEGITNVKGRDVVKTASKYKGTPYKFGGTTPKGFDCSAYVQYVFGKHRAQLPRTADVQVLEGVFVLKNQLKEGDLVFFSTYEPGASHVGIYAG
;
A
#
# COMPACT_ATOMS: atom_id res chain seq x y z
N GLN A 1 -13.45 0.60 5.54
CA GLN A 1 -12.22 1.32 5.16
C GLN A 1 -11.34 0.37 4.38
N TYR A 2 -10.81 0.76 3.25
CA TYR A 2 -9.93 -0.05 2.41
C TYR A 2 -8.61 0.68 2.15
N GLU A 3 -7.55 -0.09 1.93
CA GLU A 3 -6.22 0.39 1.58
C GLU A 3 -5.73 -0.32 0.32
N ILE A 4 -4.91 0.39 -0.42
CA ILE A 4 -4.44 -0.07 -1.71
C ILE A 4 -2.92 -0.10 -1.71
N LEU A 5 -2.37 -1.26 -2.05
CA LEU A 5 -0.94 -1.44 -2.23
C LEU A 5 -0.61 -1.96 -3.63
N SER A 6 0.40 -1.40 -4.25
CA SER A 6 1.01 -1.96 -5.45
C SER A 6 2.20 -2.83 -5.05
N VAL A 7 2.14 -4.11 -5.38
CA VAL A 7 3.27 -5.05 -5.29
C VAL A 7 4.09 -5.02 -6.59
N GLN A 8 3.69 -4.19 -7.55
CA GLN A 8 4.38 -4.04 -8.82
C GLN A 8 5.45 -2.96 -8.72
N GLY A 9 6.68 -3.29 -9.14
CA GLY A 9 7.70 -2.29 -9.41
C GLY A 9 7.21 -1.39 -10.56
N ARG A 10 6.88 -0.14 -10.26
CA ARG A 10 6.58 0.83 -11.31
C ARG A 10 7.87 1.12 -12.07
N GLY A 11 8.00 0.53 -13.25
CA GLY A 11 9.05 0.86 -14.18
C GLY A 11 9.14 2.39 -14.38
N SER A 12 10.37 2.85 -14.55
CA SER A 12 10.82 4.22 -14.88
C SER A 12 9.68 5.15 -15.30
N MET A 13 9.45 6.20 -14.53
CA MET A 13 8.60 7.32 -14.92
C MET A 13 9.30 8.10 -16.02
N VAL A 14 8.97 7.77 -17.27
CA VAL A 14 9.34 8.63 -18.42
C VAL A 14 8.64 9.97 -18.22
N MET A 15 9.39 10.99 -17.82
CA MET A 15 8.92 12.37 -17.80
C MET A 15 8.57 12.77 -19.24
N ARG A 16 7.31 12.66 -19.62
CA ARG A 16 6.79 13.38 -20.78
C ARG A 16 6.73 14.86 -20.42
N LYS A 17 7.57 15.66 -21.03
CA LYS A 17 7.46 17.11 -21.03
C LYS A 17 6.12 17.47 -21.68
N MET A 18 5.13 17.86 -20.87
CA MET A 18 3.92 18.51 -21.37
C MET A 18 4.24 19.99 -21.58
N THR A 19 4.33 20.40 -22.82
CA THR A 19 4.28 21.80 -23.22
C THR A 19 2.91 22.37 -22.84
N ALA A 20 2.91 23.33 -21.94
CA ALA A 20 1.72 24.04 -21.48
C ALA A 20 1.24 24.99 -22.60
N LEU A 21 0.03 24.76 -23.09
CA LEU A 21 -0.74 25.76 -23.79
C LEU A 21 -1.74 26.38 -22.82
N LEU A 22 -1.52 27.65 -22.45
CA LEU A 22 -2.41 28.43 -21.60
C LEU A 22 -3.71 28.73 -22.36
N THR A 23 -4.83 28.13 -21.92
CA THR A 23 -6.15 28.69 -22.15
C THR A 23 -6.83 28.88 -20.78
N PHE A 24 -7.02 30.15 -20.43
CA PHE A 24 -7.68 30.62 -19.22
C PHE A 24 -9.18 30.42 -19.38
N VAL A 25 -9.72 29.33 -18.83
CA VAL A 25 -11.18 29.16 -18.67
C VAL A 25 -11.48 29.15 -17.19
N LEU A 26 -12.16 30.20 -16.74
CA LEU A 26 -12.67 30.34 -15.38
C LEU A 26 -13.83 29.34 -15.19
N ILE A 27 -13.55 28.13 -14.78
CA ILE A 27 -14.55 27.17 -14.32
C ILE A 27 -14.56 27.25 -12.80
N ILE A 28 -15.66 27.75 -12.25
CA ILE A 28 -15.99 27.60 -10.83
C ILE A 28 -16.18 26.11 -10.61
N CYS A 29 -15.12 25.41 -10.27
CA CYS A 29 -15.17 24.01 -9.83
C CYS A 29 -15.85 23.98 -8.45
N LEU A 30 -17.06 23.43 -8.40
CA LEU A 30 -17.54 22.73 -7.22
C LEU A 30 -16.44 21.73 -6.82
N LEU A 31 -15.62 22.10 -5.83
CA LEU A 31 -14.63 21.22 -5.26
C LEU A 31 -15.40 20.02 -4.67
N PRO A 32 -15.18 18.78 -5.18
CA PRO A 32 -15.66 17.63 -4.46
C PRO A 32 -15.03 17.71 -3.07
N ALA A 33 -15.83 17.54 -2.02
CA ALA A 33 -15.33 17.46 -0.65
C ALA A 33 -14.17 16.47 -0.65
N ALA A 34 -12.95 16.98 -0.63
CA ALA A 34 -11.75 16.18 -0.49
C ALA A 34 -11.94 15.46 0.84
N ALA A 35 -12.19 14.17 0.79
CA ALA A 35 -12.12 13.33 1.99
C ALA A 35 -10.72 13.60 2.56
N PHE A 36 -10.65 14.37 3.64
CA PHE A 36 -9.39 14.72 4.28
C PHE A 36 -8.73 13.42 4.70
N ALA A 37 -7.68 13.05 3.98
CA ALA A 37 -6.90 11.89 4.31
C ALA A 37 -6.43 12.02 5.76
N LYS A 38 -6.73 11.01 6.58
CA LYS A 38 -6.43 11.03 8.01
C LYS A 38 -4.93 11.19 8.21
N THR A 39 -4.54 12.24 8.93
CA THR A 39 -3.14 12.45 9.33
C THR A 39 -2.95 11.95 10.75
N PHE A 40 -2.05 11.00 10.96
CA PHE A 40 -1.78 10.42 12.27
C PHE A 40 -0.69 11.20 13.02
N LYS A 41 -0.82 11.24 14.34
CA LYS A 41 0.07 11.93 15.28
C LYS A 41 0.25 11.10 16.56
N GLU A 42 1.11 11.56 17.43
CA GLU A 42 1.32 10.93 18.75
C GLU A 42 0.01 10.72 19.51
N GLY A 43 -0.15 9.53 20.09
CA GLY A 43 -1.34 9.04 20.78
C GLY A 43 -2.33 8.27 19.89
N ASP A 44 -2.26 8.41 18.57
CA ASP A 44 -3.13 7.65 17.66
C ASP A 44 -2.77 6.16 17.63
N LYS A 45 -3.77 5.32 17.31
CA LYS A 45 -3.59 3.89 17.07
C LYS A 45 -4.23 3.53 15.73
N ASP A 46 -3.45 2.91 14.85
CA ASP A 46 -3.91 2.48 13.53
C ASP A 46 -2.91 1.47 12.93
N TRP A 47 -3.38 0.57 12.10
CA TRP A 47 -2.53 -0.41 11.42
C TRP A 47 -1.56 0.25 10.41
N LYS A 48 -1.90 1.40 9.79
CA LYS A 48 -0.96 2.18 8.97
C LYS A 48 0.25 2.65 9.77
N ILE A 49 0.04 2.94 11.05
CA ILE A 49 1.14 3.28 11.96
C ILE A 49 2.05 2.07 12.14
N MET A 50 1.48 0.88 12.33
CA MET A 50 2.24 -0.37 12.43
C MET A 50 3.08 -0.62 11.18
N VAL A 51 2.49 -0.53 9.99
CA VAL A 51 3.21 -0.64 8.70
C VAL A 51 4.36 0.38 8.64
N THR A 52 4.07 1.64 8.99
CA THR A 52 5.07 2.72 8.98
C THR A 52 6.22 2.43 9.91
N GLN A 53 5.94 1.98 11.13
CA GLN A 53 6.96 1.62 12.12
C GLN A 53 7.86 0.48 11.61
N GLN A 54 7.24 -0.56 11.04
CA GLN A 54 7.98 -1.69 10.44
C GLN A 54 8.87 -1.22 9.29
N LYS A 55 8.33 -0.41 8.37
CA LYS A 55 9.09 0.11 7.23
C LYS A 55 10.19 1.10 7.64
N LEU A 56 9.98 1.92 8.67
CA LEU A 56 11.02 2.76 9.25
C LEU A 56 12.16 1.93 9.84
N LYS A 57 11.84 0.83 10.54
CA LYS A 57 12.82 -0.12 11.04
C LYS A 57 13.64 -0.74 9.91
N THR A 58 12.99 -1.22 8.83
CA THR A 58 13.67 -1.70 7.61
C THR A 58 14.62 -0.66 7.04
N LEU A 59 14.24 0.62 7.07
CA LEU A 59 15.06 1.73 6.58
C LEU A 59 16.20 2.16 7.54
N GLY A 60 16.25 1.58 8.75
CA GLY A 60 17.27 1.87 9.76
C GLY A 60 16.96 3.05 10.67
N TYR A 61 15.70 3.49 10.73
CA TYR A 61 15.25 4.47 11.71
C TYR A 61 14.88 3.79 13.03
N ALA A 62 15.24 4.42 14.15
CA ALA A 62 14.90 3.91 15.47
C ALA A 62 13.39 3.99 15.72
N THR A 63 12.78 2.85 16.02
CA THR A 63 11.40 2.76 16.49
C THR A 63 11.37 1.94 17.77
N ASP A 64 10.65 2.43 18.79
CA ASP A 64 10.51 1.74 20.08
C ASP A 64 9.53 0.56 20.01
N ARG A 65 8.65 0.57 19.01
CA ARG A 65 7.57 -0.40 18.82
C ARG A 65 7.15 -0.55 17.38
N THR A 66 6.38 -1.61 17.08
CA THR A 66 5.75 -1.87 15.78
C THR A 66 4.32 -2.40 15.98
N ASP A 67 3.61 -1.82 16.97
CA ASP A 67 2.29 -2.27 17.44
C ASP A 67 1.13 -1.38 16.96
N GLY A 68 1.43 -0.39 16.12
CA GLY A 68 0.44 0.54 15.59
C GLY A 68 0.07 1.68 16.55
N LYS A 69 0.71 1.79 17.72
CA LYS A 69 0.55 2.96 18.62
C LYS A 69 1.59 4.01 18.26
N PHE A 70 1.13 5.21 17.94
CA PHE A 70 2.01 6.32 17.56
C PHE A 70 2.69 6.90 18.80
N SER A 71 3.94 6.56 19.03
CA SER A 71 4.76 7.06 20.12
C SER A 71 5.55 8.30 19.74
N LYS A 72 6.15 8.98 20.73
CA LYS A 72 7.12 10.05 20.51
C LYS A 72 8.30 9.56 19.65
N ALA A 73 8.82 8.35 19.90
CA ALA A 73 9.91 7.78 19.10
C ALA A 73 9.49 7.57 17.62
N THR A 74 8.25 7.16 17.37
CA THR A 74 7.68 7.10 16.00
C THR A 74 7.65 8.49 15.36
N ALA A 75 7.21 9.53 16.10
CA ALA A 75 7.19 10.92 15.61
C ALA A 75 8.60 11.43 15.26
N ASP A 76 9.57 11.20 16.13
CA ASP A 76 10.96 11.62 15.94
C ASP A 76 11.59 10.91 14.73
N SER A 77 11.36 9.61 14.56
CA SER A 77 11.82 8.84 13.40
C SER A 77 11.19 9.33 12.09
N LEU A 78 9.88 9.61 12.10
CA LEU A 78 9.21 10.21 10.96
C LEU A 78 9.76 11.58 10.62
N LYS A 79 10.01 12.43 11.62
CA LYS A 79 10.59 13.75 11.41
C LYS A 79 11.98 13.67 10.76
N ASN A 80 12.82 12.75 11.20
CA ASN A 80 14.13 12.50 10.62
C ASN A 80 14.02 11.97 9.18
N PHE A 81 13.11 11.01 8.95
CA PHE A 81 12.81 10.50 7.60
C PHE A 81 12.32 11.62 6.68
N GLN A 82 11.35 12.42 7.12
CA GLN A 82 10.78 13.54 6.36
C GLN A 82 11.85 14.56 5.98
N LYS A 83 12.72 14.93 6.94
CA LYS A 83 13.85 15.85 6.69
C LYS A 83 14.77 15.31 5.60
N LYS A 84 15.20 14.04 5.71
CA LYS A 84 16.08 13.39 4.72
C LYS A 84 15.45 13.34 3.32
N HIS A 85 14.15 13.18 3.24
CA HIS A 85 13.42 13.06 1.96
C HIS A 85 12.74 14.35 1.50
N LYS A 86 13.12 15.52 2.07
CA LYS A 86 12.61 16.84 1.69
C LYS A 86 11.08 16.95 1.78
N LEU A 87 10.48 16.27 2.76
CA LEU A 87 9.09 16.41 3.13
C LEU A 87 8.92 17.42 4.26
N LYS A 88 7.69 17.83 4.56
CA LYS A 88 7.40 18.65 5.75
C LYS A 88 7.76 17.88 7.01
N ALA A 89 8.84 18.28 7.69
CA ALA A 89 9.39 17.56 8.85
C ALA A 89 8.61 17.88 10.14
N ASN A 90 7.34 17.48 10.19
CA ASN A 90 6.42 17.72 11.32
C ASN A 90 6.21 16.49 12.22
N GLY A 91 6.81 15.34 11.89
CA GLY A 91 6.67 14.09 12.64
C GLY A 91 5.28 13.47 12.55
N ARG A 92 4.40 13.93 11.66
CA ARG A 92 3.07 13.37 11.44
C ARG A 92 3.08 12.43 10.23
N LEU A 93 2.18 11.44 10.25
CA LEU A 93 2.02 10.51 9.15
C LEU A 93 0.81 10.92 8.31
N ASP A 94 1.06 11.63 7.22
CA ASP A 94 0.11 11.88 6.14
C ASP A 94 0.31 10.90 4.98
N ASP A 95 -0.62 10.86 4.03
CA ASP A 95 -0.54 9.95 2.87
C ASP A 95 0.74 10.15 2.04
N LYS A 96 1.24 11.39 1.94
CA LYS A 96 2.48 11.69 1.23
C LYS A 96 3.69 11.06 1.92
N THR A 97 3.74 11.19 3.24
CA THR A 97 4.79 10.58 4.07
C THR A 97 4.67 9.06 4.04
N TYR A 98 3.46 8.50 4.21
CA TYR A 98 3.20 7.07 4.17
C TYR A 98 3.64 6.45 2.84
N LYS A 99 3.22 7.04 1.72
CA LYS A 99 3.65 6.63 0.38
C LYS A 99 5.18 6.65 0.21
N LYS A 100 5.83 7.69 0.74
CA LYS A 100 7.29 7.82 0.64
C LYS A 100 8.02 6.78 1.48
N VAL A 101 7.57 6.52 2.71
CA VAL A 101 8.15 5.49 3.60
C VAL A 101 8.04 4.11 2.97
N THR A 102 6.85 3.73 2.52
CA THR A 102 6.61 2.42 1.89
C THR A 102 7.43 2.25 0.60
N TRP A 103 7.53 3.30 -0.21
CA TRP A 103 8.34 3.26 -1.44
C TRP A 103 9.85 3.09 -1.17
N GLU A 104 10.41 3.82 -0.20
CA GLU A 104 11.83 3.72 0.13
C GLU A 104 12.17 2.35 0.72
N ALA A 105 11.31 1.81 1.58
CA ALA A 105 11.47 0.48 2.13
C ALA A 105 11.38 -0.60 1.04
N PHE A 106 10.39 -0.51 0.16
CA PHE A 106 10.20 -1.41 -0.97
C PHE A 106 11.43 -1.47 -1.89
N LYS A 107 12.03 -0.32 -2.20
CA LYS A 107 13.29 -0.28 -2.97
C LYS A 107 14.44 -0.99 -2.27
N LYS A 108 14.51 -0.89 -0.94
CA LYS A 108 15.56 -1.53 -0.15
C LYS A 108 15.35 -3.05 -0.03
N GLU A 109 14.10 -3.50 0.04
CA GLU A 109 13.73 -4.91 0.13
C GLU A 109 13.89 -5.67 -1.20
N GLY A 110 14.00 -4.95 -2.30
CA GLY A 110 14.06 -5.49 -3.65
C GLY A 110 12.69 -5.46 -4.36
N ILE A 111 12.72 -5.25 -5.66
CA ILE A 111 11.52 -5.08 -6.47
C ILE A 111 11.20 -6.36 -7.22
N THR A 112 10.06 -6.96 -6.96
CA THR A 112 9.50 -8.00 -7.82
C THR A 112 8.79 -7.33 -8.99
N ASN A 113 9.34 -7.47 -10.20
CA ASN A 113 8.76 -6.88 -11.41
C ASN A 113 7.64 -7.80 -11.96
N VAL A 114 6.44 -7.70 -11.38
CA VAL A 114 5.27 -8.45 -11.82
C VAL A 114 4.37 -7.53 -12.65
N LYS A 115 3.96 -7.98 -13.85
CA LYS A 115 3.02 -7.23 -14.69
C LYS A 115 1.59 -7.47 -14.19
N GLY A 116 0.91 -6.41 -13.73
CA GLY A 116 -0.42 -6.52 -13.13
C GLY A 116 -1.47 -7.14 -14.03
N ARG A 117 -1.43 -6.83 -15.32
CA ARG A 117 -2.32 -7.46 -16.31
C ARG A 117 -2.14 -9.00 -16.36
N ASP A 118 -0.91 -9.49 -16.23
CA ASP A 118 -0.65 -10.93 -16.21
C ASP A 118 -1.16 -11.56 -14.90
N VAL A 119 -1.05 -10.82 -13.78
CA VAL A 119 -1.65 -11.21 -12.49
C VAL A 119 -3.16 -11.35 -12.63
N VAL A 120 -3.85 -10.34 -13.18
CA VAL A 120 -5.31 -10.37 -13.39
C VAL A 120 -5.71 -11.53 -14.30
N LYS A 121 -4.99 -11.77 -15.41
CA LYS A 121 -5.22 -12.90 -16.30
C LYS A 121 -5.08 -14.24 -15.58
N THR A 122 -4.11 -14.37 -14.68
CA THR A 122 -3.92 -15.57 -13.87
C THR A 122 -5.05 -15.71 -12.84
N ALA A 123 -5.38 -14.63 -12.14
CA ALA A 123 -6.45 -14.57 -11.15
C ALA A 123 -7.79 -15.00 -11.74
N SER A 124 -8.13 -14.53 -12.94
CA SER A 124 -9.39 -14.84 -13.64
C SER A 124 -9.60 -16.33 -13.92
N LYS A 125 -8.53 -17.13 -14.03
CA LYS A 125 -8.62 -18.58 -14.22
C LYS A 125 -9.21 -19.33 -13.03
N TYR A 126 -9.20 -18.72 -11.86
CA TYR A 126 -9.70 -19.28 -10.60
C TYR A 126 -11.01 -18.62 -10.15
N LYS A 127 -11.64 -17.82 -11.02
CA LYS A 127 -12.97 -17.26 -10.76
C LYS A 127 -13.98 -18.41 -10.56
N GLY A 128 -14.78 -18.30 -9.50
CA GLY A 128 -15.74 -19.35 -9.13
C GLY A 128 -15.17 -20.45 -8.21
N THR A 129 -13.87 -20.43 -7.88
CA THR A 129 -13.34 -21.29 -6.82
C THR A 129 -14.04 -20.98 -5.49
N PRO A 130 -14.55 -22.00 -4.74
CA PRO A 130 -15.21 -21.77 -3.47
C PRO A 130 -14.31 -21.08 -2.45
N TYR A 131 -14.90 -20.17 -1.67
CA TYR A 131 -14.20 -19.64 -0.50
C TYR A 131 -14.13 -20.70 0.59
N LYS A 132 -12.95 -20.95 1.11
CA LYS A 132 -12.71 -21.86 2.25
C LYS A 132 -11.72 -21.20 3.20
N PHE A 133 -12.16 -20.93 4.44
CA PHE A 133 -11.26 -20.37 5.46
C PHE A 133 -10.06 -21.30 5.68
N GLY A 134 -8.84 -20.73 5.61
CA GLY A 134 -7.58 -21.50 5.67
C GLY A 134 -7.26 -22.30 4.40
N GLY A 135 -8.12 -22.28 3.37
CA GLY A 135 -7.89 -22.97 2.11
C GLY A 135 -6.78 -22.36 1.27
N THR A 136 -5.92 -23.21 0.67
CA THR A 136 -4.71 -22.79 -0.05
C THR A 136 -4.61 -23.33 -1.47
N THR A 137 -5.64 -23.99 -1.96
CA THR A 137 -5.61 -24.70 -3.26
C THR A 137 -6.78 -24.32 -4.14
N PRO A 138 -6.75 -24.62 -5.46
CA PRO A 138 -7.88 -24.41 -6.37
C PRO A 138 -9.18 -25.17 -6.00
N LYS A 139 -9.15 -26.07 -5.00
CA LYS A 139 -10.35 -26.69 -4.44
C LYS A 139 -11.06 -25.81 -3.41
N GLY A 140 -10.43 -24.74 -3.00
CA GLY A 140 -10.95 -23.72 -2.08
C GLY A 140 -9.83 -22.85 -1.57
N PHE A 141 -10.03 -21.52 -1.63
CA PHE A 141 -9.09 -20.52 -1.14
C PHE A 141 -9.74 -19.64 -0.07
N ASP A 142 -8.94 -19.16 0.87
CA ASP A 142 -9.24 -17.88 1.54
C ASP A 142 -8.66 -16.70 0.74
N CYS A 143 -8.96 -15.47 1.16
CA CYS A 143 -8.58 -14.25 0.46
C CYS A 143 -7.07 -14.13 0.24
N SER A 144 -6.28 -14.28 1.30
CA SER A 144 -4.82 -14.11 1.25
C SER A 144 -4.10 -15.29 0.58
N ALA A 145 -4.60 -16.50 0.75
CA ALA A 145 -4.07 -17.67 0.05
C ALA A 145 -4.30 -17.60 -1.46
N TYR A 146 -5.48 -17.09 -1.89
CA TYR A 146 -5.73 -16.83 -3.31
C TYR A 146 -4.73 -15.85 -3.89
N VAL A 147 -4.51 -14.71 -3.21
CA VAL A 147 -3.51 -13.72 -3.62
C VAL A 147 -2.10 -14.32 -3.65
N GLN A 148 -1.70 -15.02 -2.59
CA GLN A 148 -0.40 -15.69 -2.51
C GLN A 148 -0.20 -16.69 -3.66
N TYR A 149 -1.22 -17.49 -3.95
CA TYR A 149 -1.18 -18.48 -5.02
C TYR A 149 -1.03 -17.84 -6.40
N VAL A 150 -1.83 -16.79 -6.69
CA VAL A 150 -1.78 -16.08 -7.97
C VAL A 150 -0.41 -15.42 -8.18
N PHE A 151 0.07 -14.68 -7.19
CA PHE A 151 1.38 -14.01 -7.27
C PHE A 151 2.55 -15.02 -7.33
N GLY A 152 2.43 -16.17 -6.66
CA GLY A 152 3.40 -17.26 -6.72
C GLY A 152 3.61 -17.81 -8.14
N LYS A 153 2.55 -17.82 -8.99
CA LYS A 153 2.68 -18.16 -10.43
C LYS A 153 3.54 -17.17 -11.21
N HIS A 154 3.75 -15.98 -10.68
CA HIS A 154 4.61 -14.94 -11.25
C HIS A 154 5.94 -14.79 -10.50
N ARG A 155 6.35 -15.80 -9.71
CA ARG A 155 7.58 -15.83 -8.90
C ARG A 155 7.63 -14.72 -7.84
N ALA A 156 6.48 -14.16 -7.48
CA ALA A 156 6.36 -13.20 -6.38
C ALA A 156 5.87 -13.94 -5.13
N GLN A 157 6.78 -14.13 -4.18
CA GLN A 157 6.45 -14.77 -2.90
C GLN A 157 5.80 -13.74 -1.98
N LEU A 158 4.57 -14.00 -1.57
CA LEU A 158 3.85 -13.18 -0.60
C LEU A 158 3.65 -13.97 0.70
N PRO A 159 3.60 -13.30 1.85
CA PRO A 159 3.24 -13.92 3.13
C PRO A 159 1.87 -14.59 3.09
N ARG A 160 1.60 -15.46 4.08
CA ARG A 160 0.37 -16.25 4.11
C ARG A 160 -0.88 -15.45 4.41
N THR A 161 -0.81 -14.46 5.28
CA THR A 161 -1.96 -13.74 5.84
C THR A 161 -2.06 -12.31 5.32
N ALA A 162 -3.27 -11.75 5.26
CA ALA A 162 -3.51 -10.42 4.69
C ALA A 162 -2.83 -9.31 5.49
N ASP A 163 -2.81 -9.41 6.82
CA ASP A 163 -2.15 -8.48 7.73
C ASP A 163 -0.63 -8.39 7.54
N VAL A 164 -0.01 -9.47 7.07
CA VAL A 164 1.42 -9.48 6.71
C VAL A 164 1.62 -9.11 5.24
N GLN A 165 0.72 -9.53 4.32
CA GLN A 165 0.79 -9.13 2.91
C GLN A 165 0.74 -7.61 2.73
N VAL A 166 -0.02 -6.90 3.57
CA VAL A 166 -0.09 -5.43 3.54
C VAL A 166 1.26 -4.75 3.80
N LEU A 167 2.22 -5.47 4.39
CA LEU A 167 3.58 -4.97 4.64
C LEU A 167 4.49 -5.05 3.40
N GLU A 168 4.14 -5.86 2.39
CA GLU A 168 5.01 -6.17 1.25
C GLU A 168 4.89 -5.18 0.08
N GLY A 169 3.94 -4.25 0.13
CA GLY A 169 3.65 -3.37 -0.99
C GLY A 169 4.05 -1.91 -0.77
N VAL A 170 3.74 -1.12 -1.79
CA VAL A 170 3.83 0.35 -1.76
C VAL A 170 2.43 0.92 -1.77
N PHE A 171 2.13 1.84 -0.85
CA PHE A 171 0.84 2.51 -0.80
C PHE A 171 0.52 3.24 -2.11
N VAL A 172 -0.70 3.02 -2.61
CA VAL A 172 -1.23 3.62 -3.84
C VAL A 172 -2.51 4.37 -3.51
N LEU A 173 -2.64 5.59 -4.00
CA LEU A 173 -3.90 6.34 -3.89
C LEU A 173 -4.98 5.69 -4.77
N LYS A 174 -6.24 5.77 -4.34
CA LYS A 174 -7.40 5.20 -5.06
C LYS A 174 -7.44 5.59 -6.55
N ASN A 175 -7.18 6.86 -6.85
CA ASN A 175 -7.14 7.37 -8.23
C ASN A 175 -5.89 6.96 -9.03
N GLN A 176 -4.99 6.18 -8.44
CA GLN A 176 -3.76 5.67 -9.06
C GLN A 176 -3.76 4.14 -9.15
N LEU A 177 -4.87 3.49 -8.79
CA LEU A 177 -5.06 2.05 -8.91
C LEU A 177 -4.80 1.56 -10.33
N LYS A 178 -4.15 0.40 -10.41
CA LYS A 178 -3.90 -0.32 -11.66
C LYS A 178 -4.20 -1.80 -11.49
N GLU A 179 -4.55 -2.45 -12.59
CA GLU A 179 -4.72 -3.90 -12.62
C GLU A 179 -3.56 -4.62 -11.92
N GLY A 180 -3.89 -5.58 -11.06
CA GLY A 180 -2.95 -6.35 -10.25
C GLY A 180 -2.50 -5.70 -8.96
N ASP A 181 -2.92 -4.47 -8.65
CA ASP A 181 -2.72 -3.89 -7.32
C ASP A 181 -3.55 -4.64 -6.29
N LEU A 182 -3.07 -4.72 -5.05
CA LEU A 182 -3.79 -5.34 -3.95
C LEU A 182 -4.62 -4.31 -3.20
N VAL A 183 -5.86 -4.68 -2.90
CA VAL A 183 -6.77 -3.85 -2.10
C VAL A 183 -7.04 -4.58 -0.80
N PHE A 184 -6.77 -3.91 0.32
CA PHE A 184 -6.95 -4.46 1.65
C PHE A 184 -8.14 -3.81 2.34
N PHE A 185 -8.88 -4.61 3.10
CA PHE A 185 -10.09 -4.20 3.80
C PHE A 185 -10.01 -4.59 5.27
N SER A 186 -10.59 -3.75 6.12
CA SER A 186 -10.91 -4.06 7.51
C SER A 186 -12.36 -4.57 7.55
N THR A 187 -12.56 -5.89 7.56
CA THR A 187 -13.88 -6.52 7.47
C THR A 187 -14.37 -7.09 8.79
N TYR A 188 -13.72 -8.13 9.30
CA TYR A 188 -14.13 -8.83 10.53
C TYR A 188 -13.27 -8.50 11.74
N GLU A 189 -12.12 -7.85 11.55
CA GLU A 189 -11.26 -7.35 12.62
C GLU A 189 -10.56 -6.04 12.20
N PRO A 190 -10.08 -5.22 13.15
CA PRO A 190 -9.29 -4.03 12.84
C PRO A 190 -7.99 -4.39 12.13
N GLY A 191 -7.67 -3.67 11.04
CA GLY A 191 -6.47 -3.91 10.23
C GLY A 191 -6.79 -4.50 8.87
N ALA A 192 -5.77 -5.06 8.22
CA ALA A 192 -5.91 -5.69 6.91
C ALA A 192 -6.42 -7.14 7.09
N SER A 193 -7.71 -7.31 7.36
CA SER A 193 -8.32 -8.62 7.59
C SER A 193 -8.80 -9.30 6.32
N HIS A 194 -8.90 -8.58 5.20
CA HIS A 194 -9.27 -9.13 3.90
C HIS A 194 -8.46 -8.49 2.78
N VAL A 195 -8.24 -9.23 1.69
CA VAL A 195 -7.46 -8.77 0.54
C VAL A 195 -8.06 -9.24 -0.77
N GLY A 196 -7.97 -8.39 -1.79
CA GLY A 196 -8.36 -8.70 -3.16
C GLY A 196 -7.35 -8.18 -4.18
N ILE A 197 -7.46 -8.65 -5.42
CA ILE A 197 -6.68 -8.18 -6.58
C ILE A 197 -7.56 -7.23 -7.39
N TYR A 198 -7.10 -6.01 -7.62
CA TYR A 198 -7.81 -5.05 -8.45
C TYR A 198 -7.71 -5.45 -9.93
N ALA A 199 -8.87 -5.55 -10.59
CA ALA A 199 -8.96 -6.04 -11.96
C ALA A 199 -9.39 -4.97 -13.00
N GLY A 200 -9.60 -3.71 -12.55
CA GLY A 200 -10.05 -2.60 -13.37
C GLY A 200 -11.38 -2.04 -12.94
#